data_a7cb231d2a1885cd20f6a36be0620bc6
#
_entry.id   a7cb231d2a1885cd20f6a36be0620bc6
#
_cell.length_a   1.000
_cell.length_b   1.000
_cell.length_c   1.000
_cell.angle_alpha   90.00
_cell.angle_beta   90.00
_cell.angle_gamma   90.00
#
_symmetry.space_group_name_H-M   'P 1'
#
loop_
_entity.id
_entity.type
_entity.pdbx_description
1 polymer ?
#
loop_
_entity_poly.entity_id
_entity_poly.type
_entity_poly.pdbx_seq_one_letter_code
_entity_poly.pdbx_strand_id
1 'polypeptide(L)'
;MKLKKFIAIMATVGMVAGLAVGCGGSSDGDTSSEGGDAASSDWDPSMDITIVSREDGSGTRGAFVELFGIEEEKDGEKVDMTTEEAQITNSTSVMMTTVAGDDYAIGYVSLGTLDDSVKALKIDGAEATAENIENGSYKVSRPFNIATKSDLDNPVADDFIAFIMSQEGQDVVSEEGYIPLSDVQAYAGAAPEGKAVVGGSSSVSPLMEKLIEAYAEVNPNAEIELQTTDSTTGMESAISGSYDIGMASREVSEDEIAGGLEPQTIATDGIAVIVNNNNPTDELTSDQVKSIYTGEALTWDEVVE
;
A
#
# COMPACT_ATOMS: atom_id res chain seq x y z
N MET A 1 -49.42 -17.27 2.98
CA MET A 1 -50.05 -16.95 4.28
C MET A 1 -49.07 -16.10 5.08
N LYS A 2 -49.36 -14.83 5.10
CA LYS A 2 -49.25 -13.74 6.09
C LYS A 2 -48.41 -14.05 7.34
N LEU A 3 -47.37 -13.20 7.64
CA LEU A 3 -47.56 -12.14 8.64
C LEU A 3 -46.37 -11.13 8.65
N LYS A 4 -46.73 -9.88 8.35
CA LYS A 4 -45.90 -8.68 8.58
C LYS A 4 -45.93 -8.36 10.07
N LYS A 5 -44.80 -7.93 10.68
CA LYS A 5 -44.83 -7.09 11.86
C LYS A 5 -43.87 -5.92 11.70
N PHE A 6 -44.46 -4.74 11.58
CA PHE A 6 -43.89 -3.43 11.82
C PHE A 6 -43.67 -3.24 13.32
N ILE A 7 -42.56 -2.62 13.71
CA ILE A 7 -42.44 -1.91 14.98
C ILE A 7 -41.77 -0.58 14.69
N ALA A 8 -42.53 0.49 14.86
CA ALA A 8 -42.08 1.87 14.94
C ALA A 8 -41.96 2.24 16.42
N ILE A 9 -40.90 2.95 16.81
CA ILE A 9 -40.83 3.65 18.12
C ILE A 9 -39.93 4.86 17.94
N MET A 10 -40.55 5.98 17.96
CA MET A 10 -40.59 7.10 18.91
C MET A 10 -39.28 7.89 19.13
N ALA A 11 -39.34 9.09 18.61
CA ALA A 11 -38.51 10.24 18.95
C ALA A 11 -38.86 10.76 20.36
N THR A 12 -37.84 11.13 21.12
CA THR A 12 -37.97 12.04 22.27
C THR A 12 -37.05 13.20 22.09
N VAL A 13 -37.68 14.34 21.85
CA VAL A 13 -37.11 15.70 21.89
C VAL A 13 -37.03 16.13 23.36
N GLY A 14 -35.86 16.50 23.83
CA GLY A 14 -35.63 17.16 25.12
C GLY A 14 -35.07 18.57 24.89
N MET A 15 -35.95 19.56 24.96
CA MET A 15 -35.59 20.97 24.96
C MET A 15 -35.26 21.39 26.39
N VAL A 16 -34.08 21.95 26.63
CA VAL A 16 -33.81 22.72 27.86
C VAL A 16 -33.38 24.13 27.45
N ALA A 17 -34.26 25.07 27.74
CA ALA A 17 -34.01 26.49 27.66
C ALA A 17 -33.39 26.98 28.99
N GLY A 18 -32.23 27.64 28.91
CA GLY A 18 -31.61 28.35 30.05
C GLY A 18 -31.36 29.81 29.70
N LEU A 19 -32.10 30.69 30.36
CA LEU A 19 -31.98 32.13 30.29
C LEU A 19 -30.72 32.62 31.04
N ALA A 20 -29.94 33.50 30.41
CA ALA A 20 -28.99 34.34 31.10
C ALA A 20 -29.18 35.79 30.67
N VAL A 21 -29.56 36.61 31.63
CA VAL A 21 -29.63 38.08 31.59
C VAL A 21 -28.30 38.61 32.13
N GLY A 22 -27.69 39.59 31.46
CA GLY A 22 -26.54 40.32 32.00
C GLY A 22 -26.16 41.51 31.12
N CYS A 23 -26.45 42.67 31.59
CA CYS A 23 -26.44 44.00 31.02
C CYS A 23 -25.04 44.63 30.94
N GLY A 24 -24.78 45.41 29.87
CA GLY A 24 -24.25 46.77 29.98
C GLY A 24 -22.81 47.05 29.59
N GLY A 25 -22.64 47.91 28.56
CA GLY A 25 -21.44 48.73 28.39
C GLY A 25 -21.01 48.94 26.92
N SER A 26 -21.44 50.10 26.35
CA SER A 26 -21.03 50.58 25.03
C SER A 26 -19.57 51.01 24.98
N SER A 27 -18.87 50.72 23.88
CA SER A 27 -17.90 51.63 23.23
C SER A 27 -17.57 51.15 21.83
N ASP A 28 -17.71 52.05 20.88
CA ASP A 28 -17.41 51.91 19.47
C ASP A 28 -15.92 51.56 19.19
N GLY A 29 -15.68 50.69 18.21
CA GLY A 29 -14.35 50.44 17.67
C GLY A 29 -14.45 49.46 16.52
N ASP A 30 -14.72 50.03 15.33
CA ASP A 30 -14.64 49.36 14.03
C ASP A 30 -13.21 48.84 13.78
N THR A 31 -13.05 47.55 13.62
CA THR A 31 -11.93 46.99 12.86
C THR A 31 -12.32 45.58 12.37
N SER A 32 -12.71 45.53 11.11
CA SER A 32 -12.79 44.31 10.33
C SER A 32 -11.40 43.70 10.20
N SER A 33 -11.19 42.56 10.79
CA SER A 33 -10.19 41.60 10.36
C SER A 33 -10.85 40.24 10.21
N GLU A 34 -11.17 39.90 8.98
CA GLU A 34 -11.35 38.51 8.60
C GLU A 34 -9.98 37.80 8.76
N GLY A 35 -9.76 37.30 9.94
CA GLY A 35 -8.72 36.31 10.20
C GLY A 35 -9.41 34.95 10.17
N GLY A 36 -9.24 34.20 9.08
CA GLY A 36 -9.49 32.78 9.12
C GLY A 36 -8.63 32.20 10.24
N ASP A 37 -9.24 31.65 11.28
CA ASP A 37 -8.58 30.75 12.21
C ASP A 37 -8.12 29.52 11.37
N ALA A 38 -6.90 29.57 10.85
CA ALA A 38 -6.15 28.36 10.62
C ALA A 38 -5.99 27.75 12.01
N ALA A 39 -6.62 26.62 12.26
CA ALA A 39 -6.32 25.79 13.41
C ALA A 39 -4.79 25.63 13.43
N SER A 40 -4.12 26.27 14.39
CA SER A 40 -2.73 25.99 14.66
C SER A 40 -2.71 24.53 15.13
N SER A 41 -2.26 23.63 14.27
CA SER A 41 -1.92 22.28 14.70
C SER A 41 -0.92 22.43 15.83
N ASP A 42 -1.15 21.77 16.97
CA ASP A 42 -0.17 21.65 18.06
C ASP A 42 1.04 20.80 17.65
N TRP A 43 1.27 20.65 16.32
CA TRP A 43 2.37 19.89 15.77
C TRP A 43 3.72 20.57 16.07
N ASP A 44 4.60 19.82 16.69
CA ASP A 44 5.91 20.30 17.14
C ASP A 44 7.02 19.57 16.35
N PRO A 45 7.77 20.26 15.45
CA PRO A 45 8.81 19.62 14.64
C PRO A 45 10.00 19.09 15.47
N SER A 46 10.14 19.48 16.73
CA SER A 46 11.20 18.95 17.62
C SER A 46 10.87 17.58 18.23
N MET A 47 9.70 17.03 17.92
CA MET A 47 9.32 15.69 18.35
C MET A 47 10.03 14.63 17.50
N ASP A 48 10.31 13.50 18.16
CA ASP A 48 10.96 12.36 17.51
C ASP A 48 10.08 11.80 16.38
N ILE A 49 10.71 11.40 15.28
CA ILE A 49 10.06 10.72 14.16
C ILE A 49 9.76 9.27 14.57
N THR A 50 8.49 8.88 14.53
CA THR A 50 8.11 7.46 14.64
C THR A 50 8.33 6.78 13.30
N ILE A 51 9.46 6.08 13.17
CA ILE A 51 9.83 5.35 11.94
C ILE A 51 9.07 4.04 11.92
N VAL A 52 8.25 3.82 10.89
CA VAL A 52 7.49 2.57 10.72
C VAL A 52 8.02 1.82 9.50
N SER A 53 8.44 0.58 9.70
CA SER A 53 8.96 -0.29 8.65
C SER A 53 8.16 -1.59 8.55
N ARG A 54 8.52 -2.44 7.60
CA ARG A 54 7.90 -3.74 7.37
C ARG A 54 8.82 -4.86 7.86
N GLU A 55 8.23 -6.04 7.99
CA GLU A 55 8.89 -7.30 8.32
C GLU A 55 9.96 -7.70 7.29
N ASP A 56 10.90 -8.55 7.68
CA ASP A 56 12.04 -8.94 6.83
C ASP A 56 11.63 -9.63 5.51
N GLY A 57 10.61 -10.45 5.49
CA GLY A 57 10.12 -11.09 4.26
C GLY A 57 9.37 -10.16 3.30
N SER A 58 9.12 -8.91 3.69
CA SER A 58 8.36 -7.95 2.89
C SER A 58 9.09 -7.51 1.63
N GLY A 59 8.51 -7.82 0.46
CA GLY A 59 9.04 -7.29 -0.81
C GLY A 59 8.94 -5.77 -0.92
N THR A 60 7.99 -5.14 -0.23
CA THR A 60 7.92 -3.67 -0.17
C THR A 60 9.09 -3.09 0.58
N ARG A 61 9.50 -3.69 1.71
CA ARG A 61 10.70 -3.28 2.44
C ARG A 61 11.95 -3.47 1.57
N GLY A 62 12.11 -4.64 0.94
CA GLY A 62 13.25 -4.90 0.06
C GLY A 62 13.38 -3.85 -1.05
N ALA A 63 12.30 -3.59 -1.79
CA ALA A 63 12.29 -2.57 -2.83
C ALA A 63 12.53 -1.14 -2.27
N PHE A 64 11.95 -0.81 -1.13
CA PHE A 64 12.09 0.49 -0.49
C PHE A 64 13.56 0.77 -0.08
N VAL A 65 14.20 -0.17 0.60
CA VAL A 65 15.59 0.02 1.05
C VAL A 65 16.57 0.08 -0.12
N GLU A 66 16.32 -0.67 -1.20
CA GLU A 66 17.10 -0.60 -2.43
C GLU A 66 16.93 0.75 -3.13
N LEU A 67 15.69 1.18 -3.38
CA LEU A 67 15.39 2.40 -4.14
C LEU A 67 15.85 3.67 -3.44
N PHE A 68 15.81 3.73 -2.11
CA PHE A 68 16.33 4.85 -1.33
C PHE A 68 17.81 4.71 -0.94
N GLY A 69 18.46 3.63 -1.35
CA GLY A 69 19.87 3.38 -1.00
C GLY A 69 20.11 3.22 0.50
N ILE A 70 19.13 2.69 1.24
CA ILE A 70 19.22 2.38 2.67
C ILE A 70 20.04 1.10 2.88
N GLU A 71 20.08 0.21 1.87
CA GLU A 71 20.98 -0.94 1.91
C GLU A 71 22.43 -0.56 1.61
N GLU A 72 23.37 -1.22 2.26
CA GLU A 72 24.80 -1.09 2.02
C GLU A 72 25.42 -2.45 1.68
N GLU A 73 26.43 -2.43 0.81
CA GLU A 73 27.23 -3.62 0.52
C GLU A 73 28.30 -3.80 1.60
N LYS A 74 28.22 -4.89 2.38
CA LYS A 74 29.21 -5.28 3.40
C LYS A 74 29.71 -6.68 3.11
N ASP A 75 30.99 -6.83 2.90
CA ASP A 75 31.64 -8.13 2.62
C ASP A 75 31.07 -8.87 1.39
N GLY A 76 30.48 -8.13 0.43
CA GLY A 76 29.86 -8.68 -0.79
C GLY A 76 28.39 -9.07 -0.60
N GLU A 77 27.80 -8.76 0.55
CA GLU A 77 26.37 -8.98 0.83
C GLU A 77 25.66 -7.63 0.99
N LYS A 78 24.44 -7.52 0.51
CA LYS A 78 23.56 -6.38 0.72
C LYS A 78 22.98 -6.45 2.14
N VAL A 79 23.16 -5.40 2.90
CA VAL A 79 22.71 -5.29 4.29
C VAL A 79 21.73 -4.13 4.40
N ASP A 80 20.52 -4.40 4.85
CA ASP A 80 19.51 -3.39 5.19
C ASP A 80 19.97 -2.60 6.43
N MET A 81 20.12 -1.29 6.27
CA MET A 81 20.57 -0.36 7.31
C MET A 81 19.41 0.35 8.01
N THR A 82 18.17 -0.12 7.82
CA THR A 82 17.04 0.41 8.58
C THR A 82 17.32 0.36 10.07
N THR A 83 17.12 1.49 10.76
CA THR A 83 17.38 1.60 12.20
C THR A 83 16.65 0.54 13.01
N GLU A 84 17.30 0.00 14.05
CA GLU A 84 16.67 -0.95 14.98
C GLU A 84 15.54 -0.32 15.82
N GLU A 85 15.44 1.01 15.84
CA GLU A 85 14.37 1.74 16.53
C GLU A 85 13.07 1.77 15.72
N ALA A 86 13.10 1.35 14.45
CA ALA A 86 11.91 1.31 13.60
C ALA A 86 10.85 0.33 14.14
N GLN A 87 9.62 0.80 14.22
CA GLN A 87 8.46 -0.03 14.56
C GLN A 87 8.14 -0.95 13.38
N ILE A 88 8.21 -2.27 13.59
CA ILE A 88 7.99 -3.26 12.54
C ILE A 88 6.52 -3.65 12.45
N THR A 89 5.97 -3.56 11.25
CA THR A 89 4.61 -4.02 10.90
C THR A 89 4.66 -5.21 9.94
N ASN A 90 3.64 -6.06 9.97
CA ASN A 90 3.62 -7.31 9.21
C ASN A 90 2.62 -7.33 8.05
N SER A 91 2.04 -6.19 7.69
CA SER A 91 1.15 -6.07 6.53
C SER A 91 0.96 -4.61 6.12
N THR A 92 0.50 -4.39 4.88
CA THR A 92 0.17 -3.07 4.35
C THR A 92 -0.90 -2.36 5.18
N SER A 93 -1.97 -3.05 5.58
CA SER A 93 -3.06 -2.46 6.37
C SER A 93 -2.62 -2.08 7.79
N VAL A 94 -1.72 -2.84 8.42
CA VAL A 94 -1.15 -2.48 9.72
C VAL A 94 -0.24 -1.25 9.58
N MET A 95 0.56 -1.14 8.51
CA MET A 95 1.35 0.05 8.22
C MET A 95 0.46 1.29 8.12
N MET A 96 -0.59 1.26 7.29
CA MET A 96 -1.56 2.35 7.14
C MET A 96 -2.16 2.77 8.48
N THR A 97 -2.66 1.80 9.25
CA THR A 97 -3.28 2.07 10.57
C THR A 97 -2.29 2.67 11.57
N THR A 98 -1.04 2.21 11.55
CA THR A 98 0.00 2.71 12.47
C THR A 98 0.33 4.16 12.15
N VAL A 99 0.54 4.50 10.87
CA VAL A 99 0.84 5.88 10.45
C VAL A 99 -0.37 6.80 10.68
N ALA A 100 -1.59 6.34 10.39
CA ALA A 100 -2.81 7.11 10.66
C ALA A 100 -3.05 7.40 12.15
N GLY A 101 -2.50 6.58 13.03
CA GLY A 101 -2.66 6.69 14.48
C GLY A 101 -1.61 7.54 15.21
N ASP A 102 -0.57 8.02 14.54
CA ASP A 102 0.55 8.76 15.14
C ASP A 102 0.93 9.96 14.26
N ASP A 103 0.76 11.18 14.79
CA ASP A 103 0.99 12.43 14.07
C ASP A 103 2.45 12.61 13.61
N TYR A 104 3.40 11.92 14.24
CA TYR A 104 4.84 11.99 13.96
C TYR A 104 5.36 10.78 13.16
N ALA A 105 4.47 9.86 12.79
CA ALA A 105 4.87 8.66 12.07
C ALA A 105 5.18 8.93 10.59
N ILE A 106 6.19 8.20 10.09
CA ILE A 106 6.50 8.04 8.68
C ILE A 106 6.49 6.55 8.34
N GLY A 107 5.94 6.20 7.18
CA GLY A 107 5.88 4.83 6.67
C GLY A 107 5.90 4.78 5.15
N TYR A 108 5.68 3.61 4.59
CA TYR A 108 5.61 3.42 3.14
C TYR A 108 4.65 2.29 2.77
N VAL A 109 3.92 2.49 1.67
CA VAL A 109 2.93 1.53 1.16
C VAL A 109 2.94 1.46 -0.36
N SER A 110 2.30 0.44 -0.90
CA SER A 110 1.93 0.36 -2.31
C SER A 110 1.00 1.51 -2.67
N LEU A 111 1.24 2.17 -3.81
CA LEU A 111 0.42 3.29 -4.30
C LEU A 111 -1.05 2.89 -4.49
N GLY A 112 -1.32 1.72 -5.04
CA GLY A 112 -2.69 1.23 -5.25
C GLY A 112 -3.45 0.91 -3.96
N THR A 113 -2.78 0.92 -2.78
CA THR A 113 -3.44 0.74 -1.47
C THR A 113 -3.65 2.04 -0.72
N LEU A 114 -3.20 3.17 -1.29
CA LEU A 114 -3.30 4.48 -0.65
C LEU A 114 -4.75 4.94 -0.57
N ASP A 115 -5.16 5.42 0.60
CA ASP A 115 -6.46 6.02 0.86
C ASP A 115 -6.37 7.31 1.68
N ASP A 116 -7.49 7.95 1.95
CA ASP A 116 -7.56 9.23 2.65
C ASP A 116 -7.18 9.17 4.15
N SER A 117 -6.85 8.00 4.70
CA SER A 117 -6.44 7.84 6.10
C SER A 117 -5.04 8.37 6.40
N VAL A 118 -4.19 8.49 5.39
CA VAL A 118 -2.82 8.99 5.46
C VAL A 118 -2.53 9.96 4.32
N LYS A 119 -1.42 10.70 4.43
CA LYS A 119 -0.95 11.62 3.40
C LYS A 119 0.30 11.06 2.73
N ALA A 120 0.29 10.98 1.39
CA ALA A 120 1.48 10.66 0.60
C ALA A 120 2.35 11.91 0.42
N LEU A 121 3.65 11.76 0.62
CA LEU A 121 4.63 12.82 0.37
C LEU A 121 5.08 12.82 -1.09
N LYS A 122 5.42 14.00 -1.59
CA LYS A 122 6.23 14.13 -2.81
C LYS A 122 7.66 13.68 -2.48
N ILE A 123 8.28 12.99 -3.42
CA ILE A 123 9.69 12.63 -3.33
C ILE A 123 10.44 13.27 -4.48
N ASP A 124 11.49 14.04 -4.13
CA ASP A 124 12.31 14.81 -5.09
C ASP A 124 11.45 15.69 -6.02
N GLY A 125 10.38 16.31 -5.48
CA GLY A 125 9.46 17.18 -6.21
C GLY A 125 8.36 16.46 -6.99
N ALA A 126 8.34 15.14 -7.05
CA ALA A 126 7.35 14.36 -7.78
C ALA A 126 6.30 13.74 -6.87
N GLU A 127 5.04 13.81 -7.26
CA GLU A 127 3.93 13.12 -6.59
C GLU A 127 3.93 11.63 -6.94
N ALA A 128 3.58 10.78 -5.96
CA ALA A 128 3.39 9.35 -6.17
C ALA A 128 2.08 9.11 -6.93
N THR A 129 2.14 9.08 -8.26
CA THR A 129 1.01 8.81 -9.15
C THR A 129 1.42 7.85 -10.27
N ALA A 130 0.45 7.09 -10.80
CA ALA A 130 0.71 6.20 -11.94
C ALA A 130 1.31 6.98 -13.13
N GLU A 131 0.76 8.17 -13.47
CA GLU A 131 1.27 9.03 -14.55
C GLU A 131 2.74 9.43 -14.34
N ASN A 132 3.12 9.80 -13.11
CA ASN A 132 4.49 10.19 -12.78
C ASN A 132 5.47 9.02 -12.78
N ILE A 133 5.00 7.81 -12.51
CA ILE A 133 5.79 6.58 -12.62
C ILE A 133 6.00 6.24 -14.10
N GLU A 134 4.95 6.24 -14.91
CA GLU A 134 5.03 5.97 -16.36
C GLU A 134 5.94 6.93 -17.10
N ASN A 135 5.90 8.23 -16.77
CA ASN A 135 6.75 9.25 -17.40
C ASN A 135 8.15 9.34 -16.79
N GLY A 136 8.43 8.59 -15.71
CA GLY A 136 9.73 8.49 -15.03
C GLY A 136 10.08 9.68 -14.14
N SER A 137 9.14 10.58 -13.82
CA SER A 137 9.36 11.67 -12.87
C SER A 137 9.35 11.17 -11.41
N TYR A 138 8.47 10.21 -11.06
CA TYR A 138 8.50 9.49 -9.81
C TYR A 138 9.24 8.16 -9.96
N LYS A 139 10.36 8.00 -9.25
CA LYS A 139 11.28 6.87 -9.45
C LYS A 139 11.09 5.72 -8.47
N VAL A 140 10.28 5.91 -7.45
CA VAL A 140 10.08 4.91 -6.39
C VAL A 140 8.99 3.93 -6.83
N SER A 141 9.36 3.00 -7.70
CA SER A 141 8.47 1.99 -8.27
C SER A 141 9.16 0.64 -8.40
N ARG A 142 8.36 -0.41 -8.50
CA ARG A 142 8.80 -1.80 -8.50
C ARG A 142 7.82 -2.68 -9.28
N PRO A 143 8.24 -3.86 -9.75
CA PRO A 143 7.30 -4.82 -10.31
C PRO A 143 6.44 -5.49 -9.22
N PHE A 144 5.22 -5.81 -9.59
CA PHE A 144 4.45 -6.87 -8.98
C PHE A 144 4.64 -8.13 -9.81
N ASN A 145 5.15 -9.16 -9.18
CA ASN A 145 5.44 -10.42 -9.81
C ASN A 145 4.56 -11.54 -9.22
N ILE A 146 4.15 -12.44 -10.10
CA ILE A 146 3.74 -13.79 -9.71
C ILE A 146 4.83 -14.76 -10.14
N ALA A 147 4.89 -15.91 -9.50
CA ALA A 147 5.77 -16.98 -9.91
C ALA A 147 5.12 -18.34 -9.67
N THR A 148 5.36 -19.25 -10.61
CA THR A 148 4.92 -20.64 -10.54
C THR A 148 6.11 -21.56 -10.60
N LYS A 149 5.95 -22.77 -10.12
CA LYS A 149 6.95 -23.80 -10.32
C LYS A 149 6.94 -24.28 -11.77
N SER A 150 8.11 -24.51 -12.35
CA SER A 150 8.25 -24.93 -13.76
C SER A 150 7.60 -26.27 -14.09
N ASP A 151 7.30 -27.10 -13.07
CA ASP A 151 6.62 -28.40 -13.18
C ASP A 151 5.17 -28.35 -12.63
N LEU A 152 4.59 -27.15 -12.50
CA LEU A 152 3.19 -26.99 -12.08
C LEU A 152 2.25 -27.68 -13.07
N ASP A 153 1.36 -28.54 -12.57
CA ASP A 153 0.31 -29.21 -13.32
C ASP A 153 -1.07 -28.88 -12.70
N ASN A 154 -1.48 -27.62 -12.86
CA ASN A 154 -2.78 -27.12 -12.41
C ASN A 154 -3.44 -26.26 -13.50
N PRO A 155 -4.36 -26.84 -14.30
CA PRO A 155 -5.02 -26.12 -15.39
C PRO A 155 -5.77 -24.84 -14.95
N VAL A 156 -6.24 -24.78 -13.68
CA VAL A 156 -6.91 -23.58 -13.15
C VAL A 156 -5.90 -22.47 -12.91
N ALA A 157 -4.72 -22.78 -12.37
CA ALA A 157 -3.64 -21.82 -12.18
C ALA A 157 -3.17 -21.25 -13.53
N ASP A 158 -2.95 -22.11 -14.52
CA ASP A 158 -2.53 -21.71 -15.86
C ASP A 158 -3.56 -20.78 -16.53
N ASP A 159 -4.84 -21.12 -16.43
CA ASP A 159 -5.93 -20.34 -17.02
C ASP A 159 -6.12 -18.99 -16.31
N PHE A 160 -5.96 -18.97 -14.99
CA PHE A 160 -6.01 -17.73 -14.20
C PHE A 160 -4.82 -16.80 -14.54
N ILE A 161 -3.62 -17.35 -14.70
CA ILE A 161 -2.46 -16.58 -15.16
C ILE A 161 -2.71 -16.02 -16.57
N ALA A 162 -3.28 -16.82 -17.48
CA ALA A 162 -3.66 -16.36 -18.81
C ALA A 162 -4.68 -15.23 -18.76
N PHE A 163 -5.61 -15.24 -17.78
CA PHE A 163 -6.55 -14.13 -17.54
C PHE A 163 -5.81 -12.88 -17.02
N ILE A 164 -4.95 -13.01 -16.01
CA ILE A 164 -4.18 -11.89 -15.47
C ILE A 164 -3.38 -11.20 -16.57
N MET A 165 -2.74 -11.98 -17.46
CA MET A 165 -1.90 -11.49 -18.55
C MET A 165 -2.67 -11.04 -19.79
N SER A 166 -4.01 -11.10 -19.78
CA SER A 166 -4.87 -10.69 -20.88
C SER A 166 -5.27 -9.22 -20.79
N GLN A 167 -5.91 -8.70 -21.86
CA GLN A 167 -6.47 -7.35 -21.87
C GLN A 167 -7.47 -7.16 -20.72
N GLU A 168 -8.34 -8.13 -20.48
CA GLU A 168 -9.37 -8.07 -19.43
C GLU A 168 -8.75 -8.02 -18.03
N GLY A 169 -7.69 -8.81 -17.78
CA GLY A 169 -6.94 -8.76 -16.52
C GLY A 169 -6.17 -7.45 -16.37
N GLN A 170 -5.58 -6.94 -17.45
CA GLN A 170 -4.82 -5.70 -17.41
C GLN A 170 -5.72 -4.44 -17.35
N ASP A 171 -6.97 -4.53 -17.81
CA ASP A 171 -7.98 -3.49 -17.56
C ASP A 171 -8.26 -3.38 -16.04
N VAL A 172 -8.37 -4.50 -15.32
CA VAL A 172 -8.49 -4.51 -13.85
C VAL A 172 -7.26 -3.87 -13.19
N VAL A 173 -6.04 -4.21 -13.63
CA VAL A 173 -4.79 -3.61 -13.12
C VAL A 173 -4.84 -2.08 -13.23
N SER A 174 -5.28 -1.57 -14.39
CA SER A 174 -5.40 -0.12 -14.64
C SER A 174 -6.50 0.54 -13.80
N GLU A 175 -7.67 -0.11 -13.65
CA GLU A 175 -8.80 0.38 -12.86
C GLU A 175 -8.45 0.51 -11.38
N GLU A 176 -7.62 -0.40 -10.85
CA GLU A 176 -7.14 -0.37 -9.46
C GLU A 176 -5.93 0.57 -9.25
N GLY A 177 -5.55 1.37 -10.27
CA GLY A 177 -4.53 2.42 -10.14
C GLY A 177 -3.09 1.95 -10.24
N TYR A 178 -2.85 0.72 -10.70
CA TYR A 178 -1.51 0.21 -11.02
C TYR A 178 -1.18 0.44 -12.48
N ILE A 179 0.10 0.32 -12.84
CA ILE A 179 0.56 0.46 -14.22
C ILE A 179 0.47 -0.89 -14.93
N PRO A 180 -0.42 -1.03 -15.93
CA PRO A 180 -0.62 -2.29 -16.62
C PRO A 180 0.51 -2.61 -17.60
N LEU A 181 0.56 -3.87 -18.03
CA LEU A 181 1.40 -4.31 -19.13
C LEU A 181 0.85 -3.77 -20.46
N SER A 182 1.74 -3.50 -21.40
CA SER A 182 1.40 -3.11 -22.76
C SER A 182 1.36 -4.34 -23.69
N ASP A 183 0.74 -4.17 -24.88
CA ASP A 183 0.73 -5.14 -25.96
C ASP A 183 0.13 -6.52 -25.59
N VAL A 184 -0.86 -6.53 -24.69
CA VAL A 184 -1.55 -7.75 -24.25
C VAL A 184 -2.64 -8.17 -25.23
N GLN A 185 -3.02 -9.45 -25.19
CA GLN A 185 -4.08 -10.02 -26.03
C GLN A 185 -5.37 -10.22 -25.22
N ALA A 186 -6.51 -10.27 -25.91
CA ALA A 186 -7.76 -10.62 -25.26
C ALA A 186 -7.70 -12.03 -24.63
N TYR A 187 -8.40 -12.20 -23.49
CA TYR A 187 -8.49 -13.48 -22.82
C TYR A 187 -9.14 -14.55 -23.73
N ALA A 188 -8.48 -15.70 -23.82
CA ALA A 188 -8.93 -16.83 -24.65
C ALA A 188 -8.78 -18.17 -23.91
N GLY A 189 -9.05 -18.14 -22.58
CA GLY A 189 -8.87 -19.32 -21.74
C GLY A 189 -9.90 -20.40 -21.94
N ALA A 190 -9.65 -21.55 -21.37
CA ALA A 190 -10.45 -22.78 -21.50
C ALA A 190 -11.54 -22.90 -20.41
N ALA A 191 -11.54 -22.03 -19.41
CA ALA A 191 -12.41 -22.04 -18.25
C ALA A 191 -12.49 -23.44 -17.57
N PRO A 192 -11.37 -24.01 -17.10
CA PRO A 192 -11.34 -25.30 -16.45
C PRO A 192 -12.05 -25.27 -15.10
N GLU A 193 -12.56 -26.41 -14.66
CA GLU A 193 -13.09 -26.58 -13.30
C GLU A 193 -11.97 -27.03 -12.34
N GLY A 194 -12.05 -26.59 -11.09
CA GLY A 194 -11.10 -26.98 -10.04
C GLY A 194 -10.73 -25.85 -9.13
N LYS A 195 -9.54 -25.97 -8.50
CA LYS A 195 -9.05 -25.02 -7.51
C LYS A 195 -7.58 -24.70 -7.73
N ALA A 196 -7.19 -23.44 -7.50
CA ALA A 196 -5.81 -23.04 -7.35
C ALA A 196 -5.61 -22.19 -6.09
N VAL A 197 -4.41 -22.26 -5.50
CA VAL A 197 -4.00 -21.48 -4.33
C VAL A 197 -2.98 -20.44 -4.75
N VAL A 198 -3.30 -19.19 -4.52
CA VAL A 198 -2.42 -18.03 -4.78
C VAL A 198 -2.04 -17.42 -3.45
N GLY A 199 -0.77 -17.10 -3.24
CA GLY A 199 -0.41 -16.50 -1.97
C GLY A 199 0.91 -15.75 -1.96
N GLY A 200 1.06 -14.84 -0.97
CA GLY A 200 2.25 -14.04 -0.78
C GLY A 200 1.98 -12.60 -0.39
N SER A 201 2.69 -11.69 -1.01
CA SER A 201 2.75 -10.26 -0.68
C SER A 201 1.43 -9.60 -0.34
N SER A 202 1.33 -9.04 0.87
CA SER A 202 0.16 -8.25 1.31
C SER A 202 -0.03 -6.95 0.51
N SER A 203 0.97 -6.49 -0.24
CA SER A 203 0.83 -5.36 -1.16
C SER A 203 0.22 -5.75 -2.50
N VAL A 204 0.39 -7.00 -2.93
CA VAL A 204 -0.22 -7.54 -4.16
C VAL A 204 -1.65 -8.03 -3.91
N SER A 205 -1.96 -8.45 -2.68
CA SER A 205 -3.25 -9.06 -2.33
C SER A 205 -4.47 -8.22 -2.75
N PRO A 206 -4.54 -6.89 -2.56
CA PRO A 206 -5.70 -6.10 -2.98
C PRO A 206 -5.96 -6.16 -4.49
N LEU A 207 -4.91 -6.06 -5.31
CA LEU A 207 -5.03 -6.25 -6.76
C LEU A 207 -5.46 -7.69 -7.10
N MET A 208 -4.86 -8.67 -6.43
CA MET A 208 -5.16 -10.08 -6.68
C MET A 208 -6.62 -10.42 -6.34
N GLU A 209 -7.20 -9.83 -5.28
CA GLU A 209 -8.62 -9.96 -4.95
C GLU A 209 -9.51 -9.50 -6.11
N LYS A 210 -9.20 -8.35 -6.73
CA LYS A 210 -9.94 -7.82 -7.88
C LYS A 210 -9.79 -8.68 -9.13
N LEU A 211 -8.60 -9.18 -9.38
CA LEU A 211 -8.35 -10.12 -10.48
C LEU A 211 -9.12 -11.44 -10.28
N ILE A 212 -9.21 -11.94 -9.06
CA ILE A 212 -10.00 -13.14 -8.72
C ILE A 212 -11.49 -12.88 -8.91
N GLU A 213 -12.00 -11.72 -8.44
CA GLU A 213 -13.39 -11.32 -8.63
C GLU A 213 -13.75 -11.27 -10.14
N ALA A 214 -12.92 -10.61 -10.95
CA ALA A 214 -13.12 -10.50 -12.38
C ALA A 214 -12.99 -11.86 -13.11
N TYR A 215 -12.04 -12.70 -12.70
CA TYR A 215 -11.90 -14.05 -13.26
C TYR A 215 -13.10 -14.94 -12.97
N ALA A 216 -13.72 -14.83 -11.80
CA ALA A 216 -14.91 -15.60 -11.45
C ALA A 216 -16.11 -15.28 -12.35
N GLU A 217 -16.16 -14.11 -12.99
CA GLU A 217 -17.21 -13.77 -13.97
C GLU A 217 -17.02 -14.52 -15.30
N VAL A 218 -15.78 -14.77 -15.70
CA VAL A 218 -15.46 -15.49 -16.96
C VAL A 218 -15.28 -16.98 -16.75
N ASN A 219 -14.90 -17.41 -15.55
CA ASN A 219 -14.80 -18.83 -15.17
C ASN A 219 -15.44 -19.12 -13.80
N PRO A 220 -16.76 -19.26 -13.70
CA PRO A 220 -17.46 -19.55 -12.46
C PRO A 220 -17.27 -20.99 -11.94
N ASN A 221 -16.55 -21.85 -12.68
CA ASN A 221 -16.29 -23.23 -12.29
C ASN A 221 -14.95 -23.40 -11.56
N ALA A 222 -14.12 -22.36 -11.53
CA ALA A 222 -12.85 -22.35 -10.81
C ALA A 222 -13.01 -21.70 -9.43
N GLU A 223 -12.24 -22.19 -8.47
CA GLU A 223 -12.06 -21.59 -7.15
C GLU A 223 -10.61 -21.15 -7.00
N ILE A 224 -10.37 -19.85 -6.83
CA ILE A 224 -9.05 -19.31 -6.50
C ILE A 224 -9.03 -18.95 -5.02
N GLU A 225 -8.18 -19.63 -4.24
CA GLU A 225 -7.97 -19.32 -2.82
C GLU A 225 -6.80 -18.37 -2.67
N LEU A 226 -7.01 -17.21 -2.05
CA LEU A 226 -5.97 -16.23 -1.78
C LEU A 226 -5.46 -16.35 -0.35
N GLN A 227 -4.13 -16.39 -0.19
CA GLN A 227 -3.41 -16.43 1.08
C GLN A 227 -2.49 -15.22 1.21
N THR A 228 -2.84 -14.26 2.08
CA THR A 228 -2.03 -13.06 2.29
C THR A 228 -0.95 -13.32 3.33
N THR A 229 0.32 -13.16 2.91
CA THR A 229 1.52 -13.26 3.74
C THR A 229 2.51 -12.15 3.35
N ASP A 230 3.79 -12.43 3.33
CA ASP A 230 4.85 -11.61 2.74
C ASP A 230 5.38 -12.24 1.43
N SER A 231 6.24 -11.50 0.71
CA SER A 231 6.75 -11.95 -0.60
C SER A 231 7.64 -13.21 -0.48
N THR A 232 8.50 -13.26 0.52
CA THR A 232 9.42 -14.38 0.71
C THR A 232 8.66 -15.66 1.04
N THR A 233 7.70 -15.58 1.98
CA THR A 233 6.81 -16.71 2.32
C THR A 233 6.00 -17.17 1.10
N GLY A 234 5.54 -16.23 0.25
CA GLY A 234 4.83 -16.56 -0.99
C GLY A 234 5.68 -17.36 -1.97
N MET A 235 6.91 -16.91 -2.20
CA MET A 235 7.85 -17.57 -3.10
C MET A 235 8.28 -18.95 -2.57
N GLU A 236 8.64 -19.05 -1.28
CA GLU A 236 8.99 -20.32 -0.63
C GLU A 236 7.84 -21.34 -0.67
N SER A 237 6.59 -20.85 -0.49
CA SER A 237 5.40 -21.68 -0.57
C SER A 237 5.14 -22.18 -1.99
N ALA A 238 5.42 -21.37 -3.02
CA ALA A 238 5.37 -21.81 -4.41
C ALA A 238 6.47 -22.84 -4.74
N ILE A 239 7.70 -22.62 -4.27
CA ILE A 239 8.82 -23.60 -4.42
C ILE A 239 8.44 -24.94 -3.78
N SER A 240 7.85 -24.93 -2.60
CA SER A 240 7.44 -26.16 -1.89
C SER A 240 6.21 -26.83 -2.49
N GLY A 241 5.45 -26.13 -3.37
CA GLY A 241 4.19 -26.61 -3.92
C GLY A 241 3.00 -26.48 -2.97
N SER A 242 3.14 -25.67 -1.90
CA SER A 242 2.01 -25.35 -1.00
C SER A 242 1.07 -24.33 -1.62
N TYR A 243 1.61 -23.44 -2.47
CA TYR A 243 0.85 -22.54 -3.34
C TYR A 243 1.12 -22.90 -4.80
N ASP A 244 0.10 -22.79 -5.63
CA ASP A 244 0.23 -22.94 -7.09
C ASP A 244 0.90 -21.69 -7.69
N ILE A 245 0.58 -20.51 -7.14
CA ILE A 245 1.09 -19.22 -7.59
C ILE A 245 1.61 -18.45 -6.36
N GLY A 246 2.89 -18.09 -6.38
CA GLY A 246 3.48 -17.15 -5.40
C GLY A 246 3.33 -15.70 -5.87
N MET A 247 3.20 -14.75 -4.93
CA MET A 247 3.10 -13.31 -5.21
C MET A 247 4.24 -12.55 -4.53
N ALA A 248 4.94 -11.69 -5.27
CA ALA A 248 5.95 -10.79 -4.72
C ALA A 248 5.77 -9.36 -5.20
N SER A 249 6.06 -8.42 -4.32
CA SER A 249 6.12 -6.97 -4.60
C SER A 249 7.56 -6.47 -4.71
N ARG A 250 8.39 -7.27 -5.36
CA ARG A 250 9.80 -7.06 -5.68
C ARG A 250 10.20 -7.96 -6.83
N GLU A 251 11.40 -7.79 -7.35
CA GLU A 251 11.99 -8.79 -8.23
C GLU A 251 12.08 -10.16 -7.53
N VAL A 252 11.87 -11.21 -8.29
CA VAL A 252 12.10 -12.60 -7.83
C VAL A 252 13.61 -12.84 -7.84
N SER A 253 14.15 -13.32 -6.73
CA SER A 253 15.59 -13.46 -6.56
C SER A 253 16.17 -14.60 -7.40
N GLU A 254 17.49 -14.55 -7.65
CA GLU A 254 18.19 -15.63 -8.37
C GLU A 254 18.08 -16.97 -7.63
N ASP A 255 18.07 -16.96 -6.30
CA ASP A 255 17.91 -18.17 -5.49
C ASP A 255 16.50 -18.77 -5.62
N GLU A 256 15.45 -17.92 -5.69
CA GLU A 256 14.08 -18.36 -5.93
C GLU A 256 13.91 -18.94 -7.34
N ILE A 257 14.52 -18.32 -8.34
CA ILE A 257 14.56 -18.86 -9.72
C ILE A 257 15.33 -20.18 -9.76
N ALA A 258 16.49 -20.27 -9.07
CA ALA A 258 17.25 -21.51 -8.95
C ALA A 258 16.47 -22.59 -8.17
N GLY A 259 15.54 -22.20 -7.30
CA GLY A 259 14.57 -23.05 -6.63
C GLY A 259 13.48 -23.62 -7.56
N GLY A 260 13.46 -23.20 -8.83
CA GLY A 260 12.56 -23.70 -9.87
C GLY A 260 11.35 -22.82 -10.14
N LEU A 261 11.37 -21.56 -9.69
CA LEU A 261 10.32 -20.62 -10.01
C LEU A 261 10.50 -19.95 -11.38
N GLU A 262 9.41 -19.79 -12.08
CA GLU A 262 9.28 -19.03 -13.33
C GLU A 262 8.49 -17.73 -13.04
N PRO A 263 9.18 -16.57 -12.94
CA PRO A 263 8.52 -15.31 -12.63
C PRO A 263 7.82 -14.69 -13.84
N GLN A 264 6.71 -13.99 -13.58
CA GLN A 264 6.01 -13.16 -14.54
C GLN A 264 5.61 -11.86 -13.87
N THR A 265 5.98 -10.72 -14.47
CA THR A 265 5.50 -9.41 -14.01
C THR A 265 4.04 -9.22 -14.43
N ILE A 266 3.19 -8.81 -13.50
CA ILE A 266 1.76 -8.58 -13.76
C ILE A 266 1.37 -7.11 -13.76
N ALA A 267 2.16 -6.26 -13.10
CA ALA A 267 1.94 -4.82 -13.01
C ALA A 267 3.23 -4.12 -12.56
N THR A 268 3.30 -2.80 -12.75
CA THR A 268 4.23 -1.94 -12.02
C THR A 268 3.48 -1.16 -10.97
N ASP A 269 4.03 -1.10 -9.75
CA ASP A 269 3.46 -0.39 -8.59
C ASP A 269 4.41 0.67 -8.08
N GLY A 270 3.87 1.80 -7.63
CA GLY A 270 4.62 2.81 -6.90
C GLY A 270 4.70 2.49 -5.42
N ILE A 271 5.79 2.91 -4.77
CA ILE A 271 5.87 2.93 -3.31
C ILE A 271 5.70 4.38 -2.86
N ALA A 272 4.57 4.68 -2.21
CA ALA A 272 4.31 5.98 -1.61
C ALA A 272 4.94 6.05 -0.22
N VAL A 273 5.71 7.10 0.07
CA VAL A 273 6.11 7.47 1.43
C VAL A 273 4.94 8.22 2.05
N ILE A 274 4.51 7.78 3.22
CA ILE A 274 3.30 8.27 3.88
C ILE A 274 3.57 8.83 5.26
N VAL A 275 2.78 9.84 5.63
CA VAL A 275 2.74 10.41 6.97
C VAL A 275 1.30 10.55 7.44
N ASN A 276 1.10 10.85 8.73
CA ASN A 276 -0.21 11.20 9.26
C ASN A 276 -0.78 12.46 8.58
N ASN A 277 -2.09 12.55 8.43
CA ASN A 277 -2.77 13.72 7.86
C ASN A 277 -2.54 15.02 8.64
N ASN A 278 -2.20 14.94 9.93
CA ASN A 278 -1.88 16.10 10.78
C ASN A 278 -0.42 16.57 10.61
N ASN A 279 0.45 15.77 10.02
CA ASN A 279 1.83 16.14 9.73
C ASN A 279 1.85 17.21 8.61
N PRO A 280 2.43 18.40 8.81
CA PRO A 280 2.43 19.47 7.81
C PRO A 280 3.42 19.26 6.66
N THR A 281 4.30 18.27 6.74
CA THR A 281 5.30 17.97 5.69
C THR A 281 4.60 17.50 4.42
N ASP A 282 4.92 18.11 3.28
CA ASP A 282 4.35 17.76 1.98
C ASP A 282 5.36 17.10 1.03
N GLU A 283 6.64 17.24 1.32
CA GLU A 283 7.72 16.78 0.44
C GLU A 283 8.95 16.39 1.26
N LEU A 284 9.65 15.35 0.82
CA LEU A 284 11.01 14.98 1.23
C LEU A 284 11.85 14.67 0.00
N THR A 285 13.17 14.84 0.13
CA THR A 285 14.11 14.29 -0.84
C THR A 285 14.41 12.82 -0.52
N SER A 286 14.90 12.07 -1.51
CA SER A 286 15.36 10.69 -1.29
C SER A 286 16.45 10.61 -0.20
N ASP A 287 17.35 11.59 -0.13
CA ASP A 287 18.39 11.65 0.91
C ASP A 287 17.78 11.86 2.32
N GLN A 288 16.75 12.69 2.46
CA GLN A 288 16.05 12.88 3.74
C GLN A 288 15.32 11.61 4.17
N VAL A 289 14.64 10.90 3.26
CA VAL A 289 14.03 9.59 3.56
C VAL A 289 15.10 8.60 4.03
N LYS A 290 16.24 8.53 3.33
CA LYS A 290 17.37 7.69 3.75
C LYS A 290 17.86 8.05 5.15
N SER A 291 18.10 9.32 5.42
CA SER A 291 18.59 9.81 6.72
C SER A 291 17.64 9.44 7.87
N ILE A 292 16.33 9.54 7.65
CA ILE A 292 15.31 9.10 8.62
C ILE A 292 15.43 7.60 8.87
N TYR A 293 15.36 6.79 7.82
CA TYR A 293 15.30 5.33 7.96
C TYR A 293 16.63 4.70 8.44
N THR A 294 17.75 5.36 8.25
CA THR A 294 19.05 4.94 8.83
C THR A 294 19.26 5.43 10.27
N GLY A 295 18.34 6.28 10.79
CA GLY A 295 18.44 6.85 12.14
C GLY A 295 19.48 7.96 12.26
N GLU A 296 19.87 8.58 11.15
CA GLU A 296 20.74 9.77 11.15
C GLU A 296 19.97 11.04 11.50
N ALA A 297 18.68 11.13 11.08
CA ALA A 297 17.74 12.16 11.48
C ALA A 297 16.69 11.55 12.42
N LEU A 298 16.53 12.12 13.60
CA LEU A 298 15.67 11.59 14.66
C LEU A 298 14.43 12.45 14.90
N THR A 299 14.46 13.74 14.55
CA THR A 299 13.37 14.68 14.75
C THR A 299 12.97 15.35 13.44
N TRP A 300 11.73 15.83 13.37
CA TRP A 300 11.21 16.44 12.14
C TRP A 300 11.93 17.75 11.79
N ASP A 301 12.41 18.55 12.76
CA ASP A 301 13.16 19.78 12.50
C ASP A 301 14.60 19.53 11.98
N GLU A 302 15.09 18.30 12.00
CA GLU A 302 16.35 17.92 11.35
C GLU A 302 16.20 17.68 9.84
N VAL A 303 14.94 17.47 9.36
CA VAL A 303 14.67 17.15 7.94
C VAL A 303 13.80 18.18 7.23
N VAL A 304 13.01 18.97 7.95
CA VAL A 304 12.16 20.03 7.37
C VAL A 304 12.61 21.40 7.86
N GLU A 305 12.78 22.37 6.95
CA GLU A 305 13.15 23.75 7.28
C GLU A 305 11.93 24.60 7.67
#